data_6ecc0d2ff8958863c50fd568ac512c0b
#
_entry.id   6ecc0d2ff8958863c50fd568ac512c0b
#
_cell.length_a   1.000
_cell.length_b   1.000
_cell.length_c   1.000
_cell.angle_alpha   90.00
_cell.angle_beta   90.00
_cell.angle_gamma   90.00
#
_symmetry.space_group_name_H-M   'P 1'
#
loop_
_entity.id
_entity.type
_entity.pdbx_description
1 polymer ?
#
loop_
_entity_poly.entity_id
_entity_poly.type
_entity_poly.pdbx_seq_one_letter_code
_entity_poly.pdbx_strand_id
1 'polypeptide(L)'
;MGTVQVMALNPARRGNMGRLNSSQPLTVYDTLIAQNWLKGVIEQIRGEKPMTGVDDGDENAMKKAREALKKQLPIRAIHYYRFRNNHRSAEDADPESFLFQTTIDVDDMEYVEQALEKARELNCSDSIWKGKLLHLEYSARKKLHIDIRMPMGMTIEETQKAYCEALGVRLLPVPHDRS
;
A
#
# COMPACT_ATOMS: atom_id res chain seq x y z
N MET A 1 -11.73 -7.99 16.08
CA MET A 1 -11.54 -7.50 14.70
C MET A 1 -10.65 -6.28 14.78
N GLY A 2 -9.41 -6.35 14.28
CA GLY A 2 -8.51 -5.21 14.27
C GLY A 2 -9.00 -4.20 13.24
N THR A 3 -9.25 -2.98 13.66
CA THR A 3 -9.61 -1.89 12.75
C THR A 3 -8.34 -1.41 12.06
N VAL A 4 -8.15 -1.72 10.79
CA VAL A 4 -7.10 -1.11 9.98
C VAL A 4 -7.49 0.34 9.78
N GLN A 5 -6.62 1.26 10.19
CA GLN A 5 -6.88 2.67 10.04
C GLN A 5 -6.29 3.19 8.73
N VAL A 6 -7.10 3.91 8.00
CA VAL A 6 -6.72 4.55 6.74
C VAL A 6 -6.32 5.98 7.01
N MET A 7 -5.27 6.41 6.36
CA MET A 7 -4.81 7.79 6.42
C MET A 7 -5.10 8.48 5.11
N ALA A 8 -5.88 9.53 5.13
CA ALA A 8 -6.13 10.38 3.98
C ALA A 8 -5.09 11.51 3.95
N LEU A 9 -4.38 11.66 2.83
CA LEU A 9 -3.58 12.85 2.56
C LEU A 9 -4.52 14.03 2.26
N ASN A 10 -4.21 15.21 2.82
CA ASN A 10 -4.93 16.43 2.46
C ASN A 10 -4.40 16.96 1.12
N PRO A 11 -5.18 16.91 0.03
CA PRO A 11 -4.75 17.41 -1.26
C PRO A 11 -4.47 18.93 -1.27
N ALA A 12 -4.94 19.67 -0.28
CA ALA A 12 -4.75 21.12 -0.19
C ALA A 12 -3.37 21.56 0.31
N ARG A 13 -2.53 20.68 0.82
CA ARG A 13 -1.19 21.04 1.29
C ARG A 13 -0.09 20.46 0.40
N ARG A 14 0.24 21.18 -0.66
CA ARG A 14 1.44 20.95 -1.45
C ARG A 14 2.68 20.98 -0.53
N GLY A 15 3.43 19.88 -0.48
CA GLY A 15 4.79 19.88 0.07
C GLY A 15 5.05 19.04 1.32
N ASN A 16 4.04 18.53 2.04
CA ASN A 16 4.27 17.66 3.20
C ASN A 16 3.81 16.21 2.92
N MET A 17 4.67 15.44 2.27
CA MET A 17 4.52 13.98 2.25
C MET A 17 4.61 13.45 3.68
N GLY A 18 3.65 12.61 4.06
CA GLY A 18 3.64 11.95 5.37
C GLY A 18 2.82 12.62 6.46
N ARG A 19 2.30 13.83 6.25
CA ARG A 19 1.36 14.41 7.21
C ARG A 19 0.00 13.74 7.13
N LEU A 20 -0.40 13.20 8.25
CA LEU A 20 -1.68 12.53 8.43
C LEU A 20 -2.74 13.55 8.82
N ASN A 21 -3.84 13.60 8.09
CA ASN A 21 -4.95 14.48 8.46
C ASN A 21 -5.90 13.86 9.46
N SER A 22 -6.15 12.57 9.30
CA SER A 22 -6.95 11.77 10.21
C SER A 22 -6.72 10.29 9.94
N SER A 23 -6.81 9.47 10.97
CA SER A 23 -6.92 8.04 10.78
C SER A 23 -8.39 7.66 10.71
N GLN A 24 -8.76 6.91 9.69
CA GLN A 24 -10.12 6.49 9.39
C GLN A 24 -10.19 4.95 9.31
N PRO A 25 -11.34 4.33 9.58
CA PRO A 25 -11.52 2.90 9.33
C PRO A 25 -11.25 2.52 7.87
N LEU A 26 -10.83 1.28 7.62
CA LEU A 26 -10.52 0.79 6.25
C LEU A 26 -11.72 0.92 5.29
N THR A 27 -12.95 0.81 5.80
CA THR A 27 -14.18 1.03 5.02
C THR A 27 -14.26 2.41 4.39
N VAL A 28 -13.62 3.43 5.00
CA VAL A 28 -13.54 4.78 4.44
C VAL A 28 -12.56 4.82 3.27
N TYR A 29 -11.49 4.01 3.31
CA TYR A 29 -10.54 3.92 2.20
C TYR A 29 -11.21 3.47 0.91
N ASP A 30 -12.01 2.40 0.97
CA ASP A 30 -12.74 1.90 -0.20
C ASP A 30 -13.70 2.96 -0.76
N THR A 31 -14.35 3.73 0.12
CA THR A 31 -15.19 4.86 -0.28
C THR A 31 -14.38 5.98 -0.94
N LEU A 32 -13.17 6.27 -0.43
CA LEU A 32 -12.31 7.32 -0.99
C LEU A 32 -11.81 6.94 -2.39
N ILE A 33 -11.31 5.71 -2.57
CA ILE A 33 -10.80 5.27 -3.87
C ILE A 33 -11.89 5.12 -4.93
N ALA A 34 -13.14 4.95 -4.52
CA ALA A 34 -14.29 4.88 -5.42
C ALA A 34 -14.76 6.27 -5.93
N GLN A 35 -14.21 7.37 -5.40
CA GLN A 35 -14.60 8.71 -5.85
C GLN A 35 -14.13 9.00 -7.28
N ASN A 36 -15.00 9.61 -8.07
CA ASN A 36 -14.74 9.87 -9.50
C ASN A 36 -13.47 10.67 -9.77
N TRP A 37 -13.14 11.65 -8.93
CA TRP A 37 -11.91 12.44 -9.10
C TRP A 37 -10.65 11.59 -8.89
N LEU A 38 -10.68 10.68 -7.92
CA LEU A 38 -9.57 9.77 -7.64
C LEU A 38 -9.42 8.73 -8.75
N LYS A 39 -10.54 8.26 -9.29
CA LYS A 39 -10.55 7.40 -10.48
C LYS A 39 -9.84 8.08 -11.65
N GLY A 40 -10.13 9.37 -11.91
CA GLY A 40 -9.43 10.17 -12.92
C GLY A 40 -7.92 10.27 -12.68
N VAL A 41 -7.49 10.47 -11.44
CA VAL A 41 -6.07 10.46 -11.05
C VAL A 41 -5.41 9.10 -11.34
N ILE A 42 -6.09 8.00 -10.98
CA ILE A 42 -5.58 6.64 -11.21
C ILE A 42 -5.45 6.37 -12.72
N GLU A 43 -6.44 6.73 -13.52
CA GLU A 43 -6.42 6.59 -14.98
C GLU A 43 -5.25 7.35 -15.62
N GLN A 44 -4.93 8.56 -15.13
CA GLN A 44 -3.74 9.31 -15.56
C GLN A 44 -2.43 8.63 -15.15
N ILE A 45 -2.33 8.11 -13.92
CA ILE A 45 -1.14 7.36 -13.46
C ILE A 45 -0.89 6.12 -14.33
N ARG A 46 -1.95 5.45 -14.77
CA ARG A 46 -1.91 4.27 -15.65
C ARG A 46 -1.63 4.60 -17.12
N GLY A 47 -1.73 5.86 -17.51
CA GLY A 47 -1.64 6.28 -18.92
C GLY A 47 -2.92 5.99 -19.71
N GLU A 48 -4.02 5.71 -19.04
CA GLU A 48 -5.35 5.50 -19.64
C GLU A 48 -6.03 6.84 -20.00
N LYS A 49 -5.53 7.93 -19.40
CA LYS A 49 -5.87 9.31 -19.74
C LYS A 49 -4.60 10.18 -19.87
N PRO A 50 -4.58 11.17 -20.76
CA PRO A 50 -3.46 12.10 -20.87
C PRO A 50 -3.28 12.92 -19.59
N MET A 51 -2.06 13.27 -19.27
CA MET A 51 -1.74 14.18 -18.17
C MET A 51 -1.84 15.62 -18.65
N THR A 52 -2.68 16.40 -18.01
CA THR A 52 -2.89 17.81 -18.41
C THR A 52 -1.59 18.62 -18.25
N GLY A 53 -1.15 19.27 -19.32
CA GLY A 53 0.01 20.15 -19.32
C GLY A 53 1.37 19.44 -19.28
N VAL A 54 1.42 18.16 -19.60
CA VAL A 54 2.66 17.39 -19.73
C VAL A 54 2.83 16.91 -21.17
N ASP A 55 4.01 17.10 -21.73
CA ASP A 55 4.37 16.56 -23.04
C ASP A 55 4.63 15.06 -22.92
N ASP A 56 3.88 14.27 -23.67
CA ASP A 56 3.99 12.79 -23.67
C ASP A 56 5.36 12.31 -24.19
N GLY A 57 6.09 13.15 -24.92
CA GLY A 57 7.45 12.88 -25.39
C GLY A 57 8.54 13.10 -24.33
N ASP A 58 8.24 13.81 -23.24
CA ASP A 58 9.20 14.05 -22.16
C ASP A 58 9.01 13.03 -21.03
N GLU A 59 9.79 11.94 -21.05
CA GLU A 59 9.75 10.88 -20.04
C GLU A 59 10.02 11.40 -18.62
N ASN A 60 10.89 12.39 -18.45
CA ASN A 60 11.19 12.96 -17.14
C ASN A 60 10.03 13.80 -16.60
N ALA A 61 9.39 14.59 -17.45
CA ALA A 61 8.20 15.35 -17.10
C ALA A 61 7.06 14.39 -16.75
N MET A 62 6.85 13.33 -17.53
CA MET A 62 5.87 12.30 -17.29
C MET A 62 6.11 11.58 -15.95
N LYS A 63 7.36 11.23 -15.64
CA LYS A 63 7.71 10.60 -14.34
C LYS A 63 7.40 11.53 -13.18
N LYS A 64 7.81 12.79 -13.24
CA LYS A 64 7.53 13.80 -12.21
C LYS A 64 6.02 14.02 -12.01
N ALA A 65 5.27 14.10 -13.10
CA ALA A 65 3.82 14.26 -13.06
C ALA A 65 3.14 13.05 -12.39
N ARG A 66 3.54 11.82 -12.75
CA ARG A 66 3.05 10.60 -12.07
C ARG A 66 3.34 10.60 -10.58
N GLU A 67 4.54 10.99 -10.17
CA GLU A 67 4.88 11.10 -8.75
C GLU A 67 4.03 12.16 -8.03
N ALA A 68 3.73 13.28 -8.68
CA ALA A 68 2.84 14.31 -8.14
C ALA A 68 1.40 13.81 -7.99
N LEU A 69 0.91 13.03 -8.97
CA LEU A 69 -0.42 12.42 -8.91
C LEU A 69 -0.50 11.35 -7.81
N LYS A 70 0.53 10.51 -7.65
CA LYS A 70 0.57 9.51 -6.56
C LYS A 70 0.44 10.13 -5.18
N LYS A 71 0.97 11.34 -4.97
CA LYS A 71 0.85 12.08 -3.71
C LYS A 71 -0.58 12.49 -3.36
N GLN A 72 -1.51 12.41 -4.30
CA GLN A 72 -2.92 12.70 -4.10
C GLN A 72 -3.72 11.46 -3.67
N LEU A 73 -3.13 10.27 -3.80
CA LEU A 73 -3.79 9.03 -3.43
C LEU A 73 -3.87 8.88 -1.91
N PRO A 74 -4.95 8.32 -1.38
CA PRO A 74 -5.02 7.94 0.03
C PRO A 74 -3.97 6.87 0.34
N ILE A 75 -3.44 6.89 1.55
CA ILE A 75 -2.43 5.96 2.03
C ILE A 75 -3.02 5.14 3.18
N ARG A 76 -2.76 3.84 3.19
CA ARG A 76 -3.06 2.97 4.32
C ARG A 76 -1.86 2.89 5.26
N ALA A 77 -2.10 3.00 6.56
CA ALA A 77 -1.11 2.70 7.58
C ALA A 77 -1.33 1.26 8.05
N ILE A 78 -0.42 0.37 7.69
CA ILE A 78 -0.57 -1.07 7.93
C ILE A 78 0.06 -1.48 9.25
N HIS A 79 1.25 -0.96 9.56
CA HIS A 79 2.00 -1.39 10.73
C HIS A 79 1.54 -0.71 12.02
N TYR A 80 1.22 0.59 11.95
CA TYR A 80 0.88 1.42 13.12
C TYR A 80 -0.33 2.30 12.81
N TYR A 81 -1.14 2.59 13.84
CA TYR A 81 -2.28 3.49 13.70
C TYR A 81 -2.08 4.86 14.39
N ARG A 82 -1.00 5.04 15.14
CA ARG A 82 -0.63 6.33 15.74
C ARG A 82 0.80 6.70 15.37
N PHE A 83 0.99 7.99 15.08
CA PHE A 83 2.29 8.58 14.80
C PHE A 83 2.42 9.89 15.55
N ARG A 84 3.58 10.11 16.16
CA ARG A 84 3.92 11.39 16.77
C ARG A 84 3.96 12.45 15.67
N ASN A 85 3.65 13.70 16.04
CA ASN A 85 3.70 14.83 15.12
C ASN A 85 2.84 14.68 13.84
N ASN A 86 1.93 13.72 13.80
CA ASN A 86 1.14 13.38 12.59
C ASN A 86 2.01 13.15 11.34
N HIS A 87 3.20 12.59 11.52
CA HIS A 87 4.13 12.27 10.47
C HIS A 87 4.37 10.76 10.40
N ARG A 88 4.12 10.16 9.22
CA ARG A 88 4.31 8.72 9.01
C ARG A 88 5.78 8.40 8.75
N SER A 89 6.51 8.14 9.80
CA SER A 89 7.88 7.64 9.75
C SER A 89 8.07 6.54 10.79
N ALA A 90 9.11 5.75 10.68
CA ALA A 90 9.45 4.74 11.68
C ALA A 90 9.78 5.38 13.04
N GLU A 91 10.42 6.55 13.02
CA GLU A 91 10.82 7.28 14.22
C GLU A 91 9.61 7.87 14.97
N ASP A 92 8.59 8.32 14.22
CA ASP A 92 7.37 8.89 14.77
C ASP A 92 6.30 7.84 15.11
N ALA A 93 6.51 6.58 14.73
CA ALA A 93 5.58 5.50 15.04
C ALA A 93 5.47 5.29 16.55
N ASP A 94 4.24 5.19 17.04
CA ASP A 94 3.98 4.85 18.44
C ASP A 94 3.99 3.31 18.58
N PRO A 95 4.96 2.74 19.33
CA PRO A 95 5.06 1.29 19.47
C PRO A 95 3.81 0.62 20.04
N GLU A 96 3.07 1.30 20.92
CA GLU A 96 1.82 0.80 21.50
C GLU A 96 0.68 0.68 20.48
N SER A 97 0.85 1.34 19.31
CA SER A 97 -0.12 1.30 18.23
C SER A 97 0.20 0.26 17.14
N PHE A 98 1.15 -0.64 17.38
CA PHE A 98 1.52 -1.68 16.44
C PHE A 98 0.37 -2.67 16.18
N LEU A 99 0.04 -2.90 14.92
CA LEU A 99 -1.16 -3.64 14.52
C LEU A 99 -0.91 -5.13 14.26
N PHE A 100 0.34 -5.60 14.35
CA PHE A 100 0.73 -6.97 13.98
C PHE A 100 0.26 -7.37 12.57
N GLN A 101 0.44 -6.46 11.63
CA GLN A 101 0.09 -6.60 10.22
C GLN A 101 1.26 -6.14 9.36
N THR A 102 1.33 -6.65 8.14
CA THR A 102 2.29 -6.20 7.14
C THR A 102 1.72 -6.27 5.74
N THR A 103 2.34 -5.56 4.81
CA THR A 103 1.99 -5.58 3.38
C THR A 103 3.09 -6.28 2.61
N ILE A 104 2.66 -7.06 1.62
CA ILE A 104 3.51 -7.63 0.58
C ILE A 104 3.21 -6.87 -0.71
N ASP A 105 4.23 -6.29 -1.31
CA ASP A 105 4.13 -5.62 -2.61
C ASP A 105 4.62 -6.56 -3.70
N VAL A 106 3.70 -7.01 -4.57
CA VAL A 106 4.03 -7.80 -5.76
C VAL A 106 4.19 -6.84 -6.93
N ASP A 107 5.43 -6.48 -7.19
CA ASP A 107 5.80 -5.45 -8.16
C ASP A 107 5.95 -5.98 -9.59
N ASP A 108 6.23 -7.25 -9.75
CA ASP A 108 6.35 -7.90 -11.03
C ASP A 108 4.97 -8.29 -11.56
N MET A 109 4.58 -7.67 -12.67
CA MET A 109 3.27 -7.86 -13.29
C MET A 109 3.00 -9.30 -13.73
N GLU A 110 4.05 -10.07 -14.02
CA GLU A 110 3.94 -11.47 -14.42
C GLU A 110 3.40 -12.34 -13.27
N TYR A 111 3.71 -11.98 -12.03
CA TYR A 111 3.29 -12.76 -10.85
C TYR A 111 2.02 -12.26 -10.18
N VAL A 112 1.43 -11.13 -10.61
CA VAL A 112 0.28 -10.50 -9.93
C VAL A 112 -0.91 -11.44 -9.80
N GLU A 113 -1.35 -12.05 -10.91
CA GLU A 113 -2.52 -12.93 -10.89
C GLU A 113 -2.24 -14.23 -10.11
N GLN A 114 -1.06 -14.82 -10.31
CA GLN A 114 -0.64 -15.99 -9.54
C GLN A 114 -0.61 -15.71 -8.04
N ALA A 115 -0.04 -14.57 -7.64
CA ALA A 115 0.04 -14.17 -6.23
C ALA A 115 -1.34 -13.91 -5.64
N LEU A 116 -2.25 -13.30 -6.41
CA LEU A 116 -3.64 -13.07 -6.00
C LEU A 116 -4.37 -14.38 -5.69
N GLU A 117 -4.30 -15.34 -6.59
CA GLU A 117 -4.93 -16.65 -6.42
C GLU A 117 -4.30 -17.41 -5.26
N LYS A 118 -2.96 -17.42 -5.19
CA LYS A 118 -2.22 -18.11 -4.13
C LYS A 118 -2.49 -17.51 -2.75
N ALA A 119 -2.62 -16.19 -2.62
CA ALA A 119 -2.98 -15.54 -1.36
C ALA A 119 -4.35 -15.98 -0.86
N ARG A 120 -5.33 -16.15 -1.76
CA ARG A 120 -6.67 -16.67 -1.43
C ARG A 120 -6.61 -18.13 -1.00
N GLU A 121 -5.84 -18.95 -1.73
CA GLU A 121 -5.63 -20.36 -1.39
C GLU A 121 -4.99 -20.49 0.01
N LEU A 122 -3.91 -19.78 0.28
CA LEU A 122 -3.22 -19.80 1.57
C LEU A 122 -4.13 -19.39 2.73
N ASN A 123 -5.02 -18.43 2.50
CA ASN A 123 -5.99 -17.99 3.50
C ASN A 123 -7.01 -19.08 3.88
N CYS A 124 -7.31 -20.01 2.96
CA CYS A 124 -8.24 -21.11 3.15
C CYS A 124 -7.54 -22.43 3.51
N SER A 125 -6.24 -22.54 3.27
CA SER A 125 -5.45 -23.76 3.47
C SER A 125 -5.22 -24.03 4.95
N ASP A 126 -4.88 -25.27 5.27
CA ASP A 126 -4.48 -25.65 6.63
C ASP A 126 -2.99 -25.37 6.87
N SER A 127 -2.64 -24.09 6.88
CA SER A 127 -1.29 -23.56 7.05
C SER A 127 -1.26 -22.44 8.09
N ILE A 128 -0.07 -21.95 8.44
CA ILE A 128 0.09 -20.78 9.34
C ILE A 128 -0.59 -19.52 8.79
N TRP A 129 -0.92 -19.50 7.50
CA TRP A 129 -1.53 -18.37 6.79
C TRP A 129 -3.07 -18.39 6.81
N LYS A 130 -3.68 -19.46 7.32
CA LYS A 130 -5.14 -19.60 7.41
C LYS A 130 -5.78 -18.44 8.16
N GLY A 131 -6.71 -17.75 7.49
CA GLY A 131 -7.41 -16.60 8.08
C GLY A 131 -6.52 -15.38 8.34
N LYS A 132 -5.34 -15.31 7.73
CA LYS A 132 -4.39 -14.19 7.90
C LYS A 132 -4.56 -13.08 6.87
N LEU A 133 -5.16 -13.36 5.73
CA LEU A 133 -5.40 -12.37 4.70
C LEU A 133 -6.38 -11.30 5.20
N LEU A 134 -5.99 -10.04 5.11
CA LEU A 134 -6.78 -8.90 5.56
C LEU A 134 -7.35 -8.11 4.39
N HIS A 135 -6.51 -7.86 3.37
CA HIS A 135 -6.91 -7.06 2.23
C HIS A 135 -6.07 -7.39 1.00
N LEU A 136 -6.70 -7.26 -0.17
CA LEU A 136 -6.09 -7.39 -1.49
C LEU A 136 -6.49 -6.18 -2.32
N GLU A 137 -5.53 -5.49 -2.91
CA GLU A 137 -5.84 -4.41 -3.82
C GLU A 137 -4.82 -4.31 -4.96
N TYR A 138 -5.30 -3.84 -6.11
CA TYR A 138 -4.40 -3.40 -7.17
C TYR A 138 -3.95 -1.97 -6.89
N SER A 139 -2.63 -1.75 -6.90
CA SER A 139 -2.07 -0.41 -6.84
C SER A 139 -2.52 0.43 -8.04
N ALA A 140 -2.28 1.74 -7.98
CA ALA A 140 -2.51 2.62 -9.12
C ALA A 140 -1.78 2.19 -10.42
N ARG A 141 -0.74 1.36 -10.32
CA ARG A 141 0.00 0.79 -11.46
C ARG A 141 -0.36 -0.67 -11.79
N LYS A 142 -1.48 -1.16 -11.29
CA LYS A 142 -1.95 -2.55 -11.45
C LYS A 142 -1.07 -3.61 -10.78
N LYS A 143 -0.11 -3.22 -9.94
CA LYS A 143 0.64 -4.11 -9.06
C LYS A 143 -0.25 -4.54 -7.90
N LEU A 144 0.10 -5.62 -7.20
CA LEU A 144 -0.74 -6.16 -6.13
C LEU A 144 -0.14 -5.83 -4.76
N HIS A 145 -0.96 -5.28 -3.88
CA HIS A 145 -0.69 -5.17 -2.46
C HIS A 145 -1.51 -6.23 -1.71
N ILE A 146 -0.85 -6.99 -0.85
CA ILE A 146 -1.45 -8.04 -0.03
C ILE A 146 -1.21 -7.70 1.43
N ASP A 147 -2.24 -7.33 2.16
CA ASP A 147 -2.14 -7.09 3.60
C ASP A 147 -2.47 -8.36 4.35
N ILE A 148 -1.60 -8.73 5.27
CA ILE A 148 -1.75 -9.93 6.09
C ILE A 148 -1.53 -9.63 7.57
N ARG A 149 -2.19 -10.43 8.41
CA ARG A 149 -1.89 -10.50 9.83
C ARG A 149 -0.63 -11.33 10.04
N MET A 150 0.28 -10.82 10.83
CA MET A 150 1.50 -11.53 11.19
C MET A 150 1.18 -12.78 12.03
N PRO A 151 1.82 -13.92 11.78
CA PRO A 151 1.82 -15.03 12.71
C PRO A 151 2.45 -14.64 14.04
N MET A 152 2.00 -15.28 15.12
CA MET A 152 2.54 -15.02 16.45
C MET A 152 4.03 -15.36 16.51
N GLY A 153 4.83 -14.47 17.08
CA GLY A 153 6.26 -14.67 17.28
C GLY A 153 7.15 -14.33 16.07
N MET A 154 6.57 -13.92 14.94
CA MET A 154 7.32 -13.49 13.77
C MET A 154 7.47 -11.96 13.73
N THR A 155 8.63 -11.50 13.29
CA THR A 155 8.86 -10.10 12.93
C THR A 155 8.22 -9.75 11.58
N ILE A 156 8.18 -8.45 11.24
CA ILE A 156 7.71 -8.00 9.92
C ILE A 156 8.51 -8.66 8.80
N GLU A 157 9.84 -8.62 8.91
CA GLU A 157 10.74 -9.15 7.89
C GLU A 157 10.59 -10.66 7.70
N GLU A 158 10.56 -11.42 8.80
CA GLU A 158 10.34 -12.87 8.75
C GLU A 158 8.98 -13.21 8.14
N THR A 159 7.93 -12.46 8.52
CA THR A 159 6.58 -12.64 7.97
C THR A 159 6.56 -12.38 6.46
N GLN A 160 7.15 -11.27 6.01
CA GLN A 160 7.20 -10.92 4.59
C GLN A 160 7.95 -11.98 3.79
N LYS A 161 9.13 -12.39 4.26
CA LYS A 161 9.94 -13.42 3.62
C LYS A 161 9.19 -14.75 3.50
N ALA A 162 8.67 -15.25 4.62
CA ALA A 162 7.96 -16.53 4.64
C ALA A 162 6.67 -16.52 3.81
N TYR A 163 5.96 -15.38 3.77
CA TYR A 163 4.77 -15.27 2.95
C TYR A 163 5.09 -15.21 1.46
N CYS A 164 6.14 -14.48 1.06
CA CYS A 164 6.59 -14.45 -0.33
C CYS A 164 7.07 -15.83 -0.82
N GLU A 165 7.77 -16.58 0.03
CA GLU A 165 8.14 -17.97 -0.26
C GLU A 165 6.87 -18.82 -0.48
N ALA A 166 5.85 -18.67 0.37
CA ALA A 166 4.59 -19.39 0.26
C ALA A 166 3.77 -18.98 -1.00
N LEU A 167 3.88 -17.72 -1.43
CA LEU A 167 3.27 -17.24 -2.68
C LEU A 167 4.02 -17.75 -3.92
N GLY A 168 5.29 -18.17 -3.78
CA GLY A 168 6.14 -18.51 -4.90
C GLY A 168 6.64 -17.29 -5.69
N VAL A 169 6.65 -16.10 -5.07
CA VAL A 169 7.14 -14.86 -5.67
C VAL A 169 8.47 -14.47 -5.05
N ARG A 170 9.35 -13.86 -5.86
CA ARG A 170 10.60 -13.32 -5.33
C ARG A 170 10.32 -12.05 -4.54
N LEU A 171 10.86 -11.97 -3.33
CA LEU A 171 11.05 -10.68 -2.65
C LEU A 171 12.00 -9.86 -3.49
N LEU A 172 11.53 -8.76 -4.04
CA LEU A 172 12.44 -7.68 -4.36
C LEU A 172 12.95 -7.14 -3.02
N PRO A 173 14.28 -6.95 -2.85
CA PRO A 173 14.79 -6.36 -1.62
C PRO A 173 14.07 -5.04 -1.40
N VAL A 174 13.39 -4.91 -0.27
CA VAL A 174 12.81 -3.64 0.16
C VAL A 174 13.97 -2.63 0.13
N PRO A 175 13.88 -1.54 -0.64
CA PRO A 175 14.89 -0.52 -0.57
C PRO A 175 14.91 -0.07 0.89
N HIS A 176 16.01 -0.35 1.60
CA HIS A 176 16.24 0.28 2.89
C HIS A 176 16.10 1.77 2.65
N ASP A 177 15.09 2.38 3.25
CA ASP A 177 14.91 3.82 3.23
C ASP A 177 16.27 4.44 3.57
N ARG A 178 16.82 5.09 2.56
CA ARG A 178 18.06 5.85 2.75
C ARG A 178 17.71 6.98 3.69
N SER A 179 18.29 6.91 4.87
CA SER A 179 18.40 7.96 5.88
C SER A 179 18.56 9.34 5.28
#